data_8fb15b2e865b7c4430eb11f7316694ea
#
_entry.id   8fb15b2e865b7c4430eb11f7316694ea
#
_cell.length_a   1.000
_cell.length_b   1.000
_cell.length_c   1.000
_cell.angle_alpha   90.00
_cell.angle_beta   90.00
_cell.angle_gamma   90.00
#
_symmetry.space_group_name_H-M   'P 1'
#
loop_
_entity.id
_entity.type
_entity.pdbx_description
1 polymer ?
#
loop_
_entity_poly.entity_id
_entity_poly.type
_entity_poly.pdbx_seq_one_letter_code
_entity_poly.pdbx_strand_id
1 'polypeptide(L)'
;MAIVMEPIGVVHTDTNRVPRHWTVSDVKGTLVIDKKYQKGLKDIQGGQQIVVIFHFHKSPNFTPDLLVQQPPHRNEKLGVFSICSPNRPNPVGMSVLDVLQVEDNVIYVQGLDMLNGTPILDLKPFVNNKYSCPSYRKNQQF
;
A
#
# COMPACT_ATOMS: atom_id res chain seq x y z
N MET A 1 -21.01 -9.82 -8.54
CA MET A 1 -20.22 -9.20 -9.64
C MET A 1 -18.74 -9.24 -9.26
N ALA A 2 -17.91 -9.76 -10.12
CA ALA A 2 -16.46 -9.74 -9.92
C ALA A 2 -15.87 -8.48 -10.57
N ILE A 3 -14.83 -7.92 -9.94
CA ILE A 3 -14.09 -6.78 -10.46
C ILE A 3 -12.68 -7.27 -10.78
N VAL A 4 -12.24 -7.02 -12.01
CA VAL A 4 -10.89 -7.40 -12.45
C VAL A 4 -10.01 -6.16 -12.43
N MET A 5 -8.84 -6.28 -11.77
CA MET A 5 -7.81 -5.24 -11.74
C MET A 5 -6.49 -5.82 -12.20
N GLU A 6 -5.75 -5.05 -12.99
CA GLU A 6 -4.41 -5.44 -13.42
C GLU A 6 -3.38 -4.72 -12.55
N PRO A 7 -2.38 -5.44 -12.03
CA PRO A 7 -1.29 -4.80 -11.30
C PRO A 7 -0.55 -3.80 -12.18
N ILE A 8 -0.16 -2.68 -11.58
CA ILE A 8 0.64 -1.66 -12.25
C ILE A 8 2.13 -1.82 -12.02
N GLY A 9 2.51 -2.71 -11.11
CA GLY A 9 3.90 -2.93 -10.75
C GLY A 9 4.03 -3.96 -9.65
N VAL A 10 5.24 -4.05 -9.12
CA VAL A 10 5.58 -5.07 -8.12
C VAL A 10 6.57 -4.50 -7.10
N VAL A 11 6.46 -4.98 -5.85
CA VAL A 11 7.39 -4.65 -4.76
C VAL A 11 8.61 -5.55 -4.82
N HIS A 12 9.80 -4.97 -4.70
CA HIS A 12 11.06 -5.71 -4.52
C HIS A 12 11.74 -5.30 -3.22
N THR A 13 12.12 -6.29 -2.43
CA THR A 13 12.93 -6.12 -1.23
C THR A 13 13.77 -7.36 -1.00
N ASP A 14 14.96 -7.17 -0.43
CA ASP A 14 15.87 -8.27 -0.11
C ASP A 14 15.53 -8.94 1.22
N THR A 15 14.68 -8.33 2.03
CA THR A 15 14.35 -8.88 3.33
C THR A 15 13.25 -9.94 3.23
N ASN A 16 13.41 -11.02 4.01
CA ASN A 16 12.40 -12.06 4.14
C ASN A 16 11.41 -11.76 5.26
N ARG A 17 11.68 -10.74 6.06
CA ARG A 17 10.85 -10.34 7.20
C ARG A 17 10.54 -8.87 7.11
N VAL A 18 9.28 -8.56 6.88
CA VAL A 18 8.77 -7.19 6.95
C VAL A 18 7.94 -7.05 8.22
N PRO A 19 7.97 -5.88 8.86
CA PRO A 19 7.06 -5.59 9.97
C PRO A 19 5.61 -5.73 9.55
N ARG A 20 4.72 -5.94 10.51
CA ARG A 20 3.29 -6.15 10.25
C ARG A 20 2.59 -4.90 9.76
N HIS A 21 3.16 -3.72 10.01
CA HIS A 21 2.54 -2.46 9.62
C HIS A 21 3.62 -1.44 9.26
N TRP A 22 3.33 -0.60 8.27
CA TRP A 22 4.26 0.41 7.77
C TRP A 22 4.64 1.43 8.86
N THR A 23 3.77 1.69 9.84
CA THR A 23 4.05 2.65 10.92
C THR A 23 5.22 2.25 11.81
N VAL A 24 5.62 0.98 11.81
CA VAL A 24 6.73 0.46 12.63
C VAL A 24 7.84 -0.12 11.76
N SER A 25 7.85 0.20 10.47
CA SER A 25 8.82 -0.34 9.53
C SER A 25 9.82 0.72 9.08
N ASP A 26 11.09 0.34 9.01
CA ASP A 26 12.16 1.10 8.36
C ASP A 26 12.76 0.34 7.18
N VAL A 27 12.10 -0.71 6.74
CA VAL A 27 12.59 -1.57 5.65
C VAL A 27 12.60 -0.79 4.34
N LYS A 28 13.72 -0.86 3.64
CA LYS A 28 13.89 -0.25 2.31
C LYS A 28 13.63 -1.26 1.21
N GLY A 29 13.19 -0.77 0.08
CA GLY A 29 13.00 -1.56 -1.12
C GLY A 29 12.62 -0.68 -2.28
N THR A 30 12.08 -1.30 -3.33
CA THR A 30 11.69 -0.59 -4.54
C THR A 30 10.29 -0.99 -4.97
N LEU A 31 9.60 -0.03 -5.57
CA LEU A 31 8.37 -0.25 -6.30
C LEU A 31 8.74 -0.16 -7.78
N VAL A 32 8.67 -1.28 -8.49
CA VAL A 32 8.97 -1.32 -9.92
C VAL A 32 7.64 -1.24 -10.68
N ILE A 33 7.41 -0.11 -11.31
CA ILE A 33 6.17 0.15 -12.03
C ILE A 33 6.35 -0.27 -13.49
N ASP A 34 5.31 -0.82 -14.09
CA ASP A 34 5.36 -1.18 -15.50
C ASP A 34 5.66 0.05 -16.35
N LYS A 35 6.56 -0.10 -17.32
CA LYS A 35 7.04 1.04 -18.13
C LYS A 35 5.90 1.77 -18.85
N LYS A 36 4.83 1.07 -19.21
CA LYS A 36 3.66 1.72 -19.85
C LYS A 36 2.95 2.73 -18.95
N TYR A 37 3.20 2.68 -17.63
CA TYR A 37 2.62 3.61 -16.65
C TYR A 37 3.64 4.64 -16.14
N GLN A 38 4.87 4.63 -16.63
CA GLN A 38 5.95 5.47 -16.11
C GLN A 38 5.60 6.96 -16.10
N LYS A 39 4.86 7.45 -17.10
CA LYS A 39 4.44 8.84 -17.15
C LYS A 39 3.59 9.26 -15.95
N GLY A 40 2.89 8.31 -15.33
CA GLY A 40 2.11 8.55 -14.12
C GLY A 40 2.95 8.85 -12.89
N LEU A 41 4.26 8.59 -12.92
CA LEU A 41 5.17 8.90 -11.83
C LEU A 41 5.64 10.36 -11.83
N LYS A 42 5.26 11.13 -12.84
CA LYS A 42 5.57 12.56 -12.88
C LYS A 42 5.11 13.23 -11.59
N ASP A 43 5.96 14.08 -11.04
CA ASP A 43 5.75 14.85 -9.80
C ASP A 43 5.90 14.04 -8.50
N ILE A 44 6.21 12.74 -8.57
CA ILE A 44 6.63 11.97 -7.39
C ILE A 44 8.14 12.17 -7.22
N GLN A 45 8.56 12.59 -6.03
CA GLN A 45 9.97 12.86 -5.75
C GLN A 45 10.35 12.50 -4.32
N GLY A 46 11.65 12.35 -4.10
CA GLY A 46 12.20 12.07 -2.78
C GLY A 46 11.76 13.11 -1.75
N GLY A 47 11.50 12.65 -0.54
CA GLY A 47 10.99 13.46 0.56
C GLY A 47 9.49 13.48 0.70
N GLN A 48 8.76 12.96 -0.28
CA GLN A 48 7.31 12.82 -0.21
C GLN A 48 6.91 11.50 0.43
N GLN A 49 5.65 11.41 0.84
CA GLN A 49 5.00 10.16 1.20
C GLN A 49 4.03 9.76 0.09
N ILE A 50 3.88 8.47 -0.11
CA ILE A 50 3.00 7.91 -1.14
C ILE A 50 2.15 6.80 -0.54
N VAL A 51 0.88 6.76 -0.92
CA VAL A 51 -0.04 5.67 -0.58
C VAL A 51 0.09 4.58 -1.64
N VAL A 52 0.34 3.36 -1.20
CA VAL A 52 0.42 2.18 -2.06
C VAL A 52 -0.76 1.28 -1.76
N ILE A 53 -1.57 1.01 -2.78
CA ILE A 53 -2.66 0.04 -2.73
C ILE A 53 -2.13 -1.24 -3.38
N PHE A 54 -2.24 -2.35 -2.67
CA PHE A 54 -1.61 -3.59 -3.12
C PHE A 54 -2.47 -4.80 -2.81
N HIS A 55 -2.14 -5.92 -3.43
CA HIS A 55 -2.81 -7.19 -3.23
C HIS A 55 -2.02 -8.06 -2.25
N PHE A 56 -2.68 -8.57 -1.21
CA PHE A 56 -2.10 -9.57 -0.31
C PHE A 56 -2.05 -10.92 -1.03
N HIS A 57 -1.06 -11.11 -1.90
CA HIS A 57 -1.00 -12.24 -2.83
C HIS A 57 -0.73 -13.59 -2.17
N LYS A 58 -0.35 -13.61 -0.90
CA LYS A 58 -0.10 -14.85 -0.15
C LYS A 58 -1.15 -15.13 0.93
N SER A 59 -2.23 -14.35 0.95
CA SER A 59 -3.33 -14.61 1.88
C SER A 59 -4.09 -15.87 1.50
N PRO A 60 -4.54 -16.66 2.48
CA PRO A 60 -5.45 -17.76 2.20
C PRO A 60 -6.82 -17.25 1.72
N ASN A 61 -7.62 -18.14 1.17
CA ASN A 61 -8.99 -17.81 0.78
C ASN A 61 -9.79 -17.35 2.00
N PHE A 62 -10.64 -16.36 1.78
CA PHE A 62 -11.51 -15.85 2.83
C PHE A 62 -12.60 -16.85 3.17
N THR A 63 -12.87 -17.00 4.46
CA THR A 63 -13.99 -17.80 5.00
C THR A 63 -14.78 -16.95 5.98
N PRO A 64 -16.10 -17.20 6.19
CA PRO A 64 -16.93 -16.36 7.05
C PRO A 64 -16.46 -16.25 8.50
N ASP A 65 -15.73 -17.23 9.00
CA ASP A 65 -15.17 -17.17 10.37
C ASP A 65 -14.11 -16.08 10.52
N LEU A 66 -13.55 -15.57 9.43
CA LEU A 66 -12.57 -14.51 9.43
C LEU A 66 -13.20 -13.10 9.52
N LEU A 67 -14.52 -13.00 9.55
CA LEU A 67 -15.20 -11.69 9.71
C LEU A 67 -14.91 -11.05 11.06
N VAL A 68 -14.63 -11.85 12.08
CA VAL A 68 -14.23 -11.38 13.40
C VAL A 68 -12.93 -12.08 13.77
N GLN A 69 -11.92 -11.29 14.12
CA GLN A 69 -10.58 -11.81 14.39
C GLN A 69 -10.01 -11.20 15.66
N GLN A 70 -9.11 -11.94 16.29
CA GLN A 70 -8.35 -11.43 17.42
C GLN A 70 -6.95 -11.05 16.93
N PRO A 71 -6.64 -9.74 16.82
CA PRO A 71 -5.31 -9.32 16.37
C PRO A 71 -4.24 -9.74 17.38
N PRO A 72 -2.99 -9.95 16.93
CA PRO A 72 -1.88 -10.13 17.84
C PRO A 72 -1.78 -8.97 18.82
N HIS A 73 -1.41 -9.25 20.07
CA HIS A 73 -1.25 -8.27 21.14
C HIS A 73 -2.54 -7.58 21.60
N ARG A 74 -3.70 -8.09 21.20
CA ARG A 74 -5.00 -7.61 21.67
C ARG A 74 -5.76 -8.78 22.33
N ASN A 75 -6.50 -8.49 23.39
CA ASN A 75 -7.29 -9.49 24.11
C ASN A 75 -8.73 -9.59 23.63
N GLU A 76 -9.12 -8.74 22.71
CA GLU A 76 -10.49 -8.63 22.21
C GLU A 76 -10.56 -9.03 20.75
N LYS A 77 -11.71 -9.52 20.36
CA LYS A 77 -12.01 -9.81 18.95
C LYS A 77 -12.59 -8.56 18.31
N LEU A 78 -12.15 -8.30 17.09
CA LEU A 78 -12.54 -7.12 16.32
C LEU A 78 -13.08 -7.54 14.97
N GLY A 79 -14.01 -6.75 14.44
CA GLY A 79 -14.49 -6.94 13.07
C GLY A 79 -13.36 -6.67 12.06
N VAL A 80 -13.34 -7.43 10.98
CA VAL A 80 -12.26 -7.36 9.97
C VAL A 80 -12.08 -5.96 9.38
N PHE A 81 -13.15 -5.18 9.29
CA PHE A 81 -13.07 -3.82 8.73
C PHE A 81 -12.53 -2.78 9.72
N SER A 82 -12.27 -3.19 10.96
CA SER A 82 -11.64 -2.35 11.98
C SER A 82 -10.16 -2.69 12.19
N ILE A 83 -9.61 -3.58 11.37
CA ILE A 83 -8.22 -4.04 11.47
C ILE A 83 -7.57 -4.10 10.10
N CYS A 84 -6.23 -4.23 10.08
CA CYS A 84 -5.45 -4.29 8.84
C CYS A 84 -5.02 -5.71 8.46
N SER A 85 -5.73 -6.72 8.94
CA SER A 85 -5.44 -8.12 8.61
C SER A 85 -5.52 -8.38 7.11
N PRO A 86 -4.58 -9.16 6.54
CA PRO A 86 -4.69 -9.61 5.15
C PRO A 86 -5.82 -10.62 4.92
N ASN A 87 -6.31 -11.25 5.98
CA ASN A 87 -7.39 -12.24 5.92
C ASN A 87 -8.74 -11.51 5.89
N ARG A 88 -9.16 -11.14 4.69
CA ARG A 88 -10.33 -10.29 4.49
C ARG A 88 -11.04 -10.63 3.17
N PRO A 89 -12.33 -10.20 3.01
CA PRO A 89 -13.10 -10.56 1.81
C PRO A 89 -12.40 -10.21 0.50
N ASN A 90 -11.85 -9.00 0.40
CA ASN A 90 -11.00 -8.59 -0.71
C ASN A 90 -9.61 -8.34 -0.15
N PRO A 91 -8.60 -9.18 -0.46
CA PRO A 91 -7.28 -9.09 0.16
C PRO A 91 -6.47 -7.93 -0.44
N VAL A 92 -6.94 -6.72 -0.19
CA VAL A 92 -6.32 -5.47 -0.63
C VAL A 92 -5.80 -4.73 0.59
N GLY A 93 -4.56 -4.27 0.51
CA GLY A 93 -3.92 -3.52 1.58
C GLY A 93 -3.57 -2.10 1.15
N MET A 94 -3.28 -1.28 2.13
CA MET A 94 -2.83 0.10 1.95
C MET A 94 -1.67 0.37 2.88
N SER A 95 -0.60 0.94 2.36
CA SER A 95 0.54 1.40 3.15
C SER A 95 0.94 2.79 2.74
N VAL A 96 1.45 3.57 3.69
CA VAL A 96 2.04 4.87 3.41
C VAL A 96 3.55 4.71 3.52
N LEU A 97 4.26 4.98 2.43
CA LEU A 97 5.71 4.80 2.34
C LEU A 97 6.40 6.13 2.12
N ASP A 98 7.63 6.23 2.64
CA ASP A 98 8.50 7.37 2.36
C ASP A 98 9.17 7.15 1.00
N VAL A 99 9.08 8.12 0.12
CA VAL A 99 9.80 8.13 -1.15
C VAL A 99 11.19 8.65 -0.92
N LEU A 100 12.20 7.84 -1.26
CA LEU A 100 13.60 8.22 -1.16
C LEU A 100 14.08 8.85 -2.47
N GLN A 101 13.68 8.28 -3.59
CA GLN A 101 14.15 8.67 -4.91
C GLN A 101 13.25 8.04 -5.97
N VAL A 102 13.12 8.67 -7.11
CA VAL A 102 12.47 8.10 -8.31
C VAL A 102 13.48 8.12 -9.44
N GLU A 103 13.64 6.98 -10.10
CA GLU A 103 14.52 6.84 -11.25
C GLU A 103 13.80 6.01 -12.30
N ASP A 104 13.47 6.61 -13.44
CA ASP A 104 12.70 5.99 -14.52
C ASP A 104 11.36 5.44 -14.00
N ASN A 105 11.15 4.13 -14.07
CA ASN A 105 9.93 3.46 -13.58
C ASN A 105 10.09 2.84 -12.20
N VAL A 106 11.14 3.21 -11.45
CA VAL A 106 11.45 2.65 -10.14
C VAL A 106 11.34 3.72 -9.07
N ILE A 107 10.59 3.44 -8.01
CA ILE A 107 10.47 4.28 -6.83
C ILE A 107 11.22 3.59 -5.68
N TYR A 108 12.25 4.24 -5.15
CA TYR A 108 12.98 3.78 -3.98
C TYR A 108 12.24 4.27 -2.74
N VAL A 109 11.89 3.35 -1.86
CA VAL A 109 11.01 3.62 -0.71
C VAL A 109 11.59 3.09 0.60
N GLN A 110 11.06 3.62 1.69
CA GLN A 110 11.32 3.13 3.04
C GLN A 110 10.00 3.02 3.79
N GLY A 111 9.93 2.04 4.70
CA GLY A 111 8.73 1.77 5.48
C GLY A 111 7.92 0.58 4.97
N LEU A 112 8.53 -0.30 4.18
CA LEU A 112 7.83 -1.46 3.61
C LEU A 112 7.32 -2.40 4.69
N ASP A 113 6.06 -2.78 4.55
CA ASP A 113 5.41 -3.86 5.29
C ASP A 113 4.83 -4.93 4.35
N MET A 114 5.21 -4.87 3.08
CA MET A 114 4.79 -5.79 2.03
C MET A 114 5.90 -6.78 1.73
N LEU A 115 5.51 -8.01 1.42
CA LEU A 115 6.44 -9.06 1.02
C LEU A 115 7.00 -8.79 -0.37
N ASN A 116 8.21 -9.31 -0.62
CA ASN A 116 8.78 -9.29 -1.96
C ASN A 116 7.82 -9.94 -2.97
N GLY A 117 7.66 -9.33 -4.12
CA GLY A 117 6.76 -9.82 -5.16
C GLY A 117 5.31 -9.38 -5.02
N THR A 118 4.97 -8.56 -4.02
CA THR A 118 3.61 -8.06 -3.83
C THR A 118 3.17 -7.24 -5.04
N PRO A 119 2.04 -7.60 -5.69
CA PRO A 119 1.50 -6.82 -6.79
C PRO A 119 0.95 -5.48 -6.32
N ILE A 120 1.29 -4.41 -7.03
CA ILE A 120 0.81 -3.06 -6.75
C ILE A 120 -0.39 -2.78 -7.65
N LEU A 121 -1.49 -2.33 -7.05
CA LEU A 121 -2.73 -2.02 -7.79
C LEU A 121 -2.85 -0.55 -8.12
N ASP A 122 -2.40 0.34 -7.23
CA ASP A 122 -2.53 1.78 -7.41
C ASP A 122 -1.54 2.53 -6.53
N LEU A 123 -1.21 3.74 -6.93
CA LEU A 123 -0.43 4.70 -6.15
C LEU A 123 -1.25 5.99 -6.05
N LYS A 124 -1.27 6.57 -4.86
CA LYS A 124 -1.98 7.83 -4.61
C LYS A 124 -1.12 8.78 -3.79
N PRO A 125 -1.33 10.09 -3.90
CA PRO A 125 -0.67 11.03 -2.99
C PRO A 125 -1.18 10.81 -1.56
N PHE A 126 -0.29 10.98 -0.58
CA PHE A 126 -0.70 10.94 0.82
C PHE A 126 -1.31 12.30 1.19
N VAL A 127 -2.58 12.26 1.58
CA VAL A 127 -3.34 13.45 1.97
C VAL A 127 -3.62 13.34 3.47
N ASN A 128 -2.95 14.18 4.27
CA ASN A 128 -3.05 14.13 5.73
C ASN A 128 -4.00 15.16 6.33
N ASN A 129 -4.56 16.04 5.50
CA ASN A 129 -5.61 16.97 5.88
C ASN A 129 -6.40 17.40 4.65
N LYS A 130 -7.55 18.03 4.89
CA LYS A 130 -8.49 18.36 3.79
C LYS A 130 -7.98 19.38 2.78
N TYR A 131 -6.83 20.01 3.01
CA TYR A 131 -6.26 21.02 2.13
C TYR A 131 -4.99 20.54 1.43
N SER A 132 -4.52 19.33 1.70
CA SER A 132 -3.24 18.85 1.19
C SER A 132 -3.34 18.03 -0.09
N CYS A 133 -4.54 17.80 -0.61
CA CYS A 133 -4.71 17.04 -1.85
C CYS A 133 -4.16 17.83 -3.04
N PRO A 134 -3.22 17.29 -3.83
CA PRO A 134 -2.65 17.99 -4.98
C PRO A 134 -3.67 18.35 -6.07
N SER A 135 -4.80 17.62 -6.13
CA SER A 135 -5.82 17.83 -7.14
C SER A 135 -6.71 19.03 -6.85
N TYR A 136 -6.72 19.57 -5.62
CA TYR A 136 -7.63 20.60 -5.19
C TYR A 136 -6.91 21.70 -4.44
N ARG A 137 -7.35 22.94 -4.68
CA ARG A 137 -6.88 24.11 -3.93
C ARG A 137 -7.79 24.34 -2.73
N LYS A 138 -7.26 24.98 -1.70
CA LYS A 138 -8.05 25.43 -0.56
C LYS A 138 -9.23 26.27 -1.05
N ASN A 139 -10.42 26.05 -0.47
CA ASN A 139 -11.68 26.73 -0.81
C ASN A 139 -12.25 26.39 -2.19
N GLN A 140 -11.70 25.41 -2.89
CA GLN A 140 -12.27 24.95 -4.16
C GLN A 140 -13.43 24.00 -3.88
N GLN A 141 -14.49 24.12 -4.68
CA GLN A 141 -15.69 23.26 -4.61
C GLN A 141 -15.87 22.51 -5.93
N PHE A 142 -16.54 21.39 -5.83
CA PHE A 142 -16.98 20.66 -7.03
C PHE A 142 -18.14 21.35 -7.71
#